data_35f300d1406f794d56ec70cf8fd5ffc7
#
_entry.id   35f300d1406f794d56ec70cf8fd5ffc7
#
_cell.length_a   1.000
_cell.length_b   1.000
_cell.length_c   1.000
_cell.angle_alpha   90.00
_cell.angle_beta   90.00
_cell.angle_gamma   90.00
#
_symmetry.space_group_name_H-M   'P 1'
#
loop_
_entity.id
_entity.type
_entity.pdbx_description
1 polymer ?
#
loop_
_entity_poly.entity_id
_entity_poly.type
_entity_poly.pdbx_seq_one_letter_code
_entity_poly.pdbx_strand_id
1 'polypeptide(L)'
;MEQQRYTVQVGKVLRQYEAGTTYEKISEDFQAEYENDIVLVFVDNRLQELGKKLKKDCVLKFVTTGEAIGNQTYRRSMSLLLVKAVYNVAGHENIDKVRILYSVSKGYYCKVEGNVVVNQDFLNRVTIRMRDIVEADIPIKKRSVSTPDATALFHQYGMVDKEKLFEYRRGSKVNLYSLNEFEDYYYGYMLPSTRYLKYFELHLYDEGFVIQMPVASAPKEVPPFVPQNKLFQVLKESTRWGDMQGIETVGELNDIITKGDILEEMLVQEALQESKIASIAAQIAARPEVRFILIAGPS
;
A
#
# COMPACT_ATOMS: atom_id res chain seq x y z
N MET A 1 36.62 15.01 21.55
CA MET A 1 36.27 15.43 20.19
C MET A 1 34.92 16.13 20.32
N GLU A 2 34.82 17.42 20.00
CA GLU A 2 33.53 18.12 19.95
C GLU A 2 32.67 17.44 18.89
N GLN A 3 31.48 16.96 19.26
CA GLN A 3 30.53 16.41 18.32
C GLN A 3 30.02 17.55 17.45
N GLN A 4 30.16 17.38 16.13
CA GLN A 4 29.69 18.36 15.15
C GLN A 4 28.20 18.57 15.34
N ARG A 5 27.77 19.83 15.45
CA ARG A 5 26.33 20.19 15.55
C ARG A 5 25.87 20.96 14.33
N TYR A 6 24.62 20.80 14.00
CA TYR A 6 23.98 21.51 12.91
C TYR A 6 22.76 22.29 13.40
N THR A 7 22.56 23.45 12.80
CA THR A 7 21.40 24.30 13.07
C THR A 7 20.20 23.84 12.21
N VAL A 8 19.07 23.57 12.87
CA VAL A 8 17.83 23.21 12.27
C VAL A 8 16.82 24.33 12.51
N GLN A 9 16.22 24.82 11.44
CA GLN A 9 15.14 25.81 11.48
C GLN A 9 13.79 25.14 11.23
N VAL A 10 12.84 25.32 12.15
CA VAL A 10 11.43 24.93 11.96
C VAL A 10 10.56 26.18 12.15
N GLY A 11 9.99 26.69 11.07
CA GLY A 11 9.30 27.98 11.10
C GLY A 11 10.22 29.10 11.57
N LYS A 12 9.93 29.68 12.76
CA LYS A 12 10.76 30.73 13.38
C LYS A 12 11.72 30.19 14.45
N VAL A 13 11.63 28.92 14.77
CA VAL A 13 12.44 28.27 15.83
C VAL A 13 13.76 27.78 15.26
N LEU A 14 14.87 28.11 15.93
CA LEU A 14 16.22 27.61 15.63
C LEU A 14 16.66 26.71 16.79
N ARG A 15 17.07 25.48 16.48
CA ARG A 15 17.65 24.54 17.46
C ARG A 15 18.90 23.89 16.89
N GLN A 16 19.80 23.46 17.76
CA GLN A 16 21.04 22.75 17.39
C GLN A 16 20.94 21.28 17.78
N TYR A 17 21.27 20.40 16.83
CA TYR A 17 21.29 18.95 17.01
C TYR A 17 22.66 18.40 16.61
N GLU A 18 23.00 17.26 17.17
CA GLU A 18 24.23 16.54 16.81
C GLU A 18 24.13 15.98 15.39
N ALA A 19 25.23 15.95 14.69
CA ALA A 19 25.35 15.30 13.39
C ALA A 19 24.90 13.83 13.49
N GLY A 20 24.05 13.40 12.56
CA GLY A 20 23.53 12.02 12.54
C GLY A 20 22.26 11.80 13.36
N THR A 21 21.75 12.81 14.10
CA THR A 21 20.40 12.75 14.69
C THR A 21 19.38 12.49 13.59
N THR A 22 18.43 11.57 13.82
CA THR A 22 17.35 11.29 12.86
C THR A 22 16.31 12.42 12.87
N TYR A 23 15.66 12.65 11.74
CA TYR A 23 14.54 13.60 11.68
C TYR A 23 13.37 13.18 12.57
N GLU A 24 13.22 11.88 12.84
CA GLU A 24 12.25 11.36 13.81
C GLU A 24 12.54 11.92 15.21
N LYS A 25 13.80 11.80 15.67
CA LYS A 25 14.18 12.33 16.98
C LYS A 25 14.00 13.84 17.06
N ILE A 26 14.29 14.56 15.98
CA ILE A 26 14.05 16.01 15.90
C ILE A 26 12.54 16.30 15.94
N SER A 27 11.72 15.51 15.26
CA SER A 27 10.25 15.72 15.22
C SER A 27 9.59 15.54 16.59
N GLU A 28 10.13 14.71 17.47
CA GLU A 28 9.63 14.53 18.85
C GLU A 28 9.61 15.84 19.63
N ASP A 29 10.61 16.71 19.45
CA ASP A 29 10.69 18.02 20.10
C ASP A 29 9.63 19.02 19.63
N PHE A 30 8.99 18.75 18.50
CA PHE A 30 7.97 19.60 17.88
C PHE A 30 6.59 18.94 17.84
N GLN A 31 6.46 17.64 18.18
CA GLN A 31 5.18 16.91 18.06
C GLN A 31 4.05 17.60 18.85
N ALA A 32 4.35 18.22 19.97
CA ALA A 32 3.34 18.93 20.79
C ALA A 32 2.70 20.15 20.09
N GLU A 33 3.34 20.68 19.04
CA GLU A 33 2.83 21.80 18.24
C GLU A 33 1.87 21.34 17.12
N TYR A 34 1.75 20.01 16.92
CA TYR A 34 0.95 19.39 15.86
C TYR A 34 -0.15 18.52 16.46
N GLU A 35 -1.38 18.70 15.98
CA GLU A 35 -2.53 17.89 16.41
C GLU A 35 -2.38 16.41 16.01
N ASN A 36 -1.82 16.15 14.82
CA ASN A 36 -1.67 14.83 14.25
C ASN A 36 -0.21 14.38 14.27
N ASP A 37 0.00 13.06 14.21
CA ASP A 37 1.35 12.48 14.25
C ASP A 37 2.18 12.98 13.07
N ILE A 38 3.37 13.50 13.35
CA ILE A 38 4.37 13.86 12.35
C ILE A 38 4.94 12.57 11.76
N VAL A 39 4.90 12.43 10.43
CA VAL A 39 5.26 11.18 9.74
C VAL A 39 6.28 11.34 8.62
N LEU A 40 6.43 12.55 8.08
CA LEU A 40 7.42 12.90 7.08
C LEU A 40 7.98 14.30 7.35
N VAL A 41 9.05 14.66 6.63
CA VAL A 41 9.65 15.98 6.72
C VAL A 41 10.11 16.49 5.37
N PHE A 42 9.86 17.75 5.06
CA PHE A 42 10.58 18.48 4.02
C PHE A 42 11.88 18.99 4.60
N VAL A 43 12.99 18.63 3.99
CA VAL A 43 14.34 19.13 4.29
C VAL A 43 14.79 19.99 3.12
N ASP A 44 14.93 21.29 3.32
CA ASP A 44 15.22 22.25 2.25
C ASP A 44 14.30 22.04 1.02
N ASN A 45 12.97 21.95 1.26
CA ASN A 45 11.90 21.68 0.28
C ASN A 45 11.95 20.29 -0.40
N ARG A 46 12.76 19.34 0.07
CA ARG A 46 12.77 17.96 -0.42
C ARG A 46 12.13 17.02 0.60
N LEU A 47 11.06 16.36 0.21
CA LEU A 47 10.35 15.40 1.06
C LEU A 47 11.24 14.20 1.40
N GLN A 48 11.29 13.84 2.67
CA GLN A 48 12.10 12.74 3.20
C GLN A 48 11.37 11.97 4.31
N GLU A 49 11.78 10.70 4.49
CA GLU A 49 11.37 9.87 5.61
C GLU A 49 12.07 10.31 6.90
N LEU A 50 11.37 10.21 8.04
CA LEU A 50 11.88 10.62 9.35
C LEU A 50 13.10 9.81 9.83
N GLY A 51 13.25 8.56 9.36
CA GLY A 51 14.41 7.73 9.69
C GLY A 51 15.75 8.21 9.10
N LYS A 52 15.74 9.20 8.21
CA LYS A 52 16.98 9.79 7.67
C LYS A 52 17.68 10.68 8.70
N LYS A 53 19.00 10.81 8.53
CA LYS A 53 19.91 11.50 9.47
C LYS A 53 20.24 12.90 9.01
N LEU A 54 20.31 13.82 9.97
CA LEU A 54 20.81 15.18 9.82
C LEU A 54 22.29 15.18 9.40
N LYS A 55 22.63 15.91 8.33
CA LYS A 55 23.99 15.95 7.75
C LYS A 55 24.55 17.36 7.56
N LYS A 56 23.72 18.39 7.70
CA LYS A 56 24.05 19.80 7.48
C LYS A 56 22.98 20.68 8.10
N ASP A 57 23.27 21.98 8.21
CA ASP A 57 22.25 22.98 8.53
C ASP A 57 21.12 22.92 7.51
N CYS A 58 19.87 22.99 7.96
CA CYS A 58 18.70 22.86 7.10
C CYS A 58 17.44 23.52 7.67
N VAL A 59 16.49 23.74 6.78
CA VAL A 59 15.14 24.16 7.12
C VAL A 59 14.22 22.96 7.03
N LEU A 60 13.45 22.71 8.09
CA LEU A 60 12.48 21.61 8.15
C LEU A 60 11.05 22.14 8.14
N LYS A 61 10.18 21.43 7.42
CA LYS A 61 8.73 21.54 7.51
C LYS A 61 8.15 20.14 7.66
N PHE A 62 7.52 19.89 8.79
CA PHE A 62 6.94 18.57 9.08
C PHE A 62 5.63 18.36 8.32
N VAL A 63 5.34 17.08 8.05
CA VAL A 63 4.12 16.59 7.41
C VAL A 63 3.48 15.57 8.34
N THR A 64 2.18 15.74 8.57
CA THR A 64 1.40 14.90 9.49
C THR A 64 0.49 13.91 8.76
N THR A 65 -0.08 12.97 9.50
CA THR A 65 -1.10 12.03 8.99
C THR A 65 -2.38 12.72 8.51
N GLY A 66 -2.62 13.98 8.91
CA GLY A 66 -3.73 14.82 8.43
C GLY A 66 -3.53 15.37 7.01
N GLU A 67 -2.35 15.25 6.44
CA GLU A 67 -2.05 15.66 5.06
C GLU A 67 -2.11 14.47 4.11
N ALA A 68 -2.50 14.70 2.85
CA ALA A 68 -2.70 13.63 1.86
C ALA A 68 -1.49 12.69 1.73
N ILE A 69 -0.27 13.25 1.61
CA ILE A 69 0.96 12.46 1.47
C ILE A 69 1.31 11.70 2.75
N GLY A 70 1.05 12.29 3.93
CA GLY A 70 1.23 11.63 5.23
C GLY A 70 0.25 10.47 5.41
N ASN A 71 -1.02 10.65 5.05
CA ASN A 71 -2.02 9.59 5.07
C ASN A 71 -1.69 8.46 4.09
N GLN A 72 -1.23 8.78 2.87
CA GLN A 72 -0.76 7.77 1.92
C GLN A 72 0.44 6.97 2.47
N THR A 73 1.35 7.63 3.19
CA THR A 73 2.49 6.98 3.85
C THR A 73 2.02 6.04 4.95
N TYR A 74 1.03 6.44 5.76
CA TYR A 74 0.40 5.60 6.75
C TYR A 74 -0.22 4.35 6.12
N ARG A 75 -1.07 4.52 5.10
CA ARG A 75 -1.76 3.42 4.41
C ARG A 75 -0.79 2.43 3.76
N ARG A 76 0.30 2.92 3.17
CA ARG A 76 1.36 2.07 2.59
C ARG A 76 2.09 1.26 3.66
N SER A 77 2.43 1.88 4.77
CA SER A 77 3.09 1.20 5.90
C SER A 77 2.16 0.18 6.57
N MET A 78 0.86 0.48 6.63
CA MET A 78 -0.16 -0.46 7.11
C MET A 78 -0.27 -1.70 6.21
N SER A 79 -0.12 -1.53 4.89
CA SER A 79 -0.09 -2.67 3.96
C SER A 79 1.09 -3.61 4.25
N LEU A 80 2.28 -3.08 4.52
CA LEU A 80 3.44 -3.90 4.91
C LEU A 80 3.19 -4.65 6.24
N LEU A 81 2.63 -3.96 7.23
CA LEU A 81 2.26 -4.56 8.52
C LEU A 81 1.23 -5.68 8.35
N LEU A 82 0.17 -5.44 7.57
CA LEU A 82 -0.88 -6.42 7.29
C LEU A 82 -0.30 -7.69 6.65
N VAL A 83 0.48 -7.54 5.58
CA VAL A 83 1.05 -8.68 4.85
C VAL A 83 1.94 -9.51 5.79
N LYS A 84 2.84 -8.87 6.56
CA LYS A 84 3.64 -9.56 7.56
C LYS A 84 2.79 -10.29 8.60
N ALA A 85 1.74 -9.68 9.11
CA ALA A 85 0.86 -10.30 10.12
C ALA A 85 0.11 -11.51 9.55
N VAL A 86 -0.37 -11.43 8.30
CA VAL A 86 -1.01 -12.56 7.60
C VAL A 86 -0.05 -13.73 7.47
N TYR A 87 1.20 -13.51 7.01
CA TYR A 87 2.22 -14.55 6.95
C TYR A 87 2.57 -15.13 8.33
N ASN A 88 2.62 -14.31 9.37
CA ASN A 88 2.90 -14.78 10.74
C ASN A 88 1.79 -15.68 11.30
N VAL A 89 0.52 -15.43 10.92
CA VAL A 89 -0.64 -16.18 11.43
C VAL A 89 -0.89 -17.47 10.65
N ALA A 90 -0.70 -17.43 9.35
CA ALA A 90 -0.98 -18.56 8.47
C ALA A 90 0.22 -19.51 8.29
N GLY A 91 1.47 -19.01 8.43
CA GLY A 91 2.69 -19.70 8.02
C GLY A 91 3.00 -19.45 6.54
N HIS A 92 4.27 -19.27 6.20
CA HIS A 92 4.70 -19.01 4.82
C HIS A 92 4.36 -20.16 3.87
N GLU A 93 4.41 -21.38 4.36
CA GLU A 93 4.15 -22.63 3.60
C GLU A 93 2.67 -22.79 3.19
N ASN A 94 1.76 -22.02 3.81
CA ASN A 94 0.33 -22.09 3.53
C ASN A 94 -0.18 -20.96 2.66
N ILE A 95 0.68 -20.00 2.30
CA ILE A 95 0.32 -18.82 1.51
C ILE A 95 1.07 -18.83 0.18
N ASP A 96 0.32 -18.84 -0.91
CA ASP A 96 0.86 -18.61 -2.24
C ASP A 96 1.02 -17.10 -2.48
N LYS A 97 0.00 -16.31 -2.10
CA LYS A 97 -0.02 -14.88 -2.35
C LYS A 97 -0.96 -14.11 -1.42
N VAL A 98 -0.53 -12.94 -0.98
CA VAL A 98 -1.40 -11.94 -0.32
C VAL A 98 -1.60 -10.78 -1.28
N ARG A 99 -2.83 -10.59 -1.73
CA ARG A 99 -3.18 -9.54 -2.70
C ARG A 99 -3.91 -8.40 -2.01
N ILE A 100 -3.43 -7.18 -2.22
CA ILE A 100 -4.13 -5.94 -1.88
C ILE A 100 -4.64 -5.39 -3.21
N LEU A 101 -5.95 -5.51 -3.46
CA LEU A 101 -6.52 -5.33 -4.79
C LEU A 101 -7.00 -3.89 -5.01
N TYR A 102 -8.16 -3.53 -4.49
CA TYR A 102 -8.80 -2.25 -4.80
C TYR A 102 -9.45 -1.61 -3.58
N SER A 103 -9.78 -0.33 -3.68
CA SER A 103 -10.41 0.40 -2.60
C SER A 103 -11.89 0.11 -2.50
N VAL A 104 -12.35 -0.26 -1.29
CA VAL A 104 -13.76 -0.43 -0.93
C VAL A 104 -13.96 0.23 0.43
N SER A 105 -15.04 1.00 0.60
CA SER A 105 -15.38 1.64 1.88
C SER A 105 -14.26 2.47 2.50
N LYS A 106 -13.46 3.17 1.69
CA LYS A 106 -12.25 3.91 2.12
C LYS A 106 -11.13 3.03 2.68
N GLY A 107 -11.27 1.70 2.65
CA GLY A 107 -10.25 0.70 2.96
C GLY A 107 -9.65 0.07 1.71
N TYR A 108 -8.97 -1.07 1.88
CA TYR A 108 -8.49 -1.91 0.79
C TYR A 108 -9.06 -3.32 0.92
N TYR A 109 -9.63 -3.83 -0.18
CA TYR A 109 -9.99 -5.23 -0.28
C TYR A 109 -8.74 -6.08 -0.47
N CYS A 110 -8.63 -7.13 0.35
CA CYS A 110 -7.50 -8.04 0.40
C CYS A 110 -7.97 -9.48 0.20
N LYS A 111 -7.17 -10.26 -0.52
CA LYS A 111 -7.39 -11.70 -0.72
C LYS A 111 -6.11 -12.45 -0.33
N VAL A 112 -6.27 -13.59 0.33
CA VAL A 112 -5.18 -14.53 0.63
C VAL A 112 -5.40 -15.77 -0.23
N GLU A 113 -4.41 -16.11 -1.02
CA GLU A 113 -4.38 -17.29 -1.88
C GLU A 113 -3.46 -18.33 -1.26
N GLY A 114 -3.84 -19.61 -1.35
CA GLY A 114 -3.12 -20.72 -0.75
C GLY A 114 -4.03 -21.63 0.09
N ASN A 115 -3.44 -22.41 0.97
CA ASN A 115 -4.15 -23.34 1.86
C ASN A 115 -4.58 -22.66 3.18
N VAL A 116 -5.33 -21.55 3.07
CA VAL A 116 -5.79 -20.74 4.20
C VAL A 116 -7.28 -20.48 4.11
N VAL A 117 -8.01 -20.78 5.19
CA VAL A 117 -9.42 -20.42 5.32
C VAL A 117 -9.55 -19.04 5.96
N VAL A 118 -9.93 -18.05 5.16
CA VAL A 118 -10.19 -16.68 5.64
C VAL A 118 -11.59 -16.63 6.28
N ASN A 119 -11.64 -16.61 7.58
CA ASN A 119 -12.86 -16.50 8.38
C ASN A 119 -12.67 -15.52 9.53
N GLN A 120 -13.69 -15.31 10.37
CA GLN A 120 -13.62 -14.34 11.47
C GLN A 120 -12.53 -14.69 12.50
N ASP A 121 -12.30 -15.97 12.79
CA ASP A 121 -11.24 -16.40 13.70
C ASP A 121 -9.85 -16.04 13.14
N PHE A 122 -9.64 -16.32 11.85
CA PHE A 122 -8.41 -15.93 11.17
C PHE A 122 -8.18 -14.42 11.25
N LEU A 123 -9.19 -13.59 10.95
CA LEU A 123 -9.06 -12.12 11.03
C LEU A 123 -8.82 -11.64 12.46
N ASN A 124 -9.44 -12.27 13.46
CA ASN A 124 -9.19 -11.93 14.86
C ASN A 124 -7.72 -12.20 15.24
N ARG A 125 -7.15 -13.33 14.82
CA ARG A 125 -5.73 -13.66 15.04
C ARG A 125 -4.80 -12.69 14.32
N VAL A 126 -5.11 -12.34 13.06
CA VAL A 126 -4.35 -11.33 12.30
C VAL A 126 -4.42 -9.97 12.98
N THR A 127 -5.60 -9.56 13.46
CA THR A 127 -5.78 -8.29 14.19
C THR A 127 -4.94 -8.25 15.47
N ILE A 128 -4.96 -9.32 16.26
CA ILE A 128 -4.14 -9.43 17.49
C ILE A 128 -2.66 -9.32 17.10
N ARG A 129 -2.22 -10.08 16.09
CA ARG A 129 -0.82 -10.06 15.64
C ARG A 129 -0.38 -8.69 15.14
N MET A 130 -1.23 -7.98 14.41
CA MET A 130 -0.94 -6.60 13.98
C MET A 130 -0.77 -5.67 15.18
N ARG A 131 -1.62 -5.77 16.19
CA ARG A 131 -1.52 -4.97 17.43
C ARG A 131 -0.24 -5.27 18.18
N ASP A 132 0.13 -6.55 18.35
CA ASP A 132 1.40 -6.93 18.98
C ASP A 132 2.62 -6.29 18.28
N ILE A 133 2.61 -6.28 16.94
CA ILE A 133 3.69 -5.68 16.15
C ILE A 133 3.71 -4.15 16.33
N VAL A 134 2.55 -3.51 16.44
CA VAL A 134 2.44 -2.06 16.70
C VAL A 134 2.98 -1.72 18.10
N GLU A 135 2.59 -2.48 19.12
CA GLU A 135 3.03 -2.28 20.50
C GLU A 135 4.54 -2.53 20.66
N ALA A 136 5.09 -3.47 19.90
CA ALA A 136 6.53 -3.75 19.90
C ALA A 136 7.39 -2.64 19.25
N ASP A 137 6.78 -1.61 18.65
CA ASP A 137 7.44 -0.47 17.99
C ASP A 137 8.62 -0.88 17.07
N ILE A 138 8.35 -1.78 16.13
CA ILE A 138 9.39 -2.32 15.25
C ILE A 138 9.77 -1.27 14.19
N PRO A 139 11.07 -0.92 14.05
CA PRO A 139 11.53 -0.01 13.01
C PRO A 139 11.25 -0.54 11.60
N ILE A 140 10.70 0.32 10.74
CA ILE A 140 10.57 0.05 9.30
C ILE A 140 11.88 0.47 8.64
N LYS A 141 12.74 -0.50 8.34
CA LYS A 141 14.06 -0.23 7.77
C LYS A 141 14.01 -0.22 6.26
N LYS A 142 14.74 0.71 5.65
CA LYS A 142 14.90 0.84 4.21
C LYS A 142 16.31 0.49 3.80
N ARG A 143 16.45 -0.38 2.81
CA ARG A 143 17.73 -0.60 2.13
C ARG A 143 17.57 -0.48 0.61
N SER A 144 18.61 0.04 -0.03
CA SER A 144 18.67 0.10 -1.50
C SER A 144 19.58 -1.02 -1.99
N VAL A 145 19.05 -1.86 -2.88
CA VAL A 145 19.76 -2.99 -3.48
C VAL A 145 19.82 -2.83 -5.00
N SER A 146 20.69 -3.59 -5.66
CA SER A 146 20.66 -3.66 -7.12
C SER A 146 19.38 -4.36 -7.59
N THR A 147 18.91 -4.04 -8.81
CA THR A 147 17.73 -4.73 -9.37
C THR A 147 17.94 -6.24 -9.49
N PRO A 148 19.08 -6.77 -9.95
CA PRO A 148 19.34 -8.20 -9.95
C PRO A 148 19.28 -8.84 -8.55
N ASP A 149 19.83 -8.18 -7.51
CA ASP A 149 19.77 -8.70 -6.14
C ASP A 149 18.33 -8.75 -5.62
N ALA A 150 17.50 -7.74 -5.98
CA ALA A 150 16.08 -7.74 -5.63
C ALA A 150 15.32 -8.88 -6.34
N THR A 151 15.57 -9.11 -7.62
CA THR A 151 14.98 -10.22 -8.38
C THR A 151 15.32 -11.57 -7.73
N ALA A 152 16.61 -11.79 -7.42
CA ALA A 152 17.06 -13.02 -6.76
C ALA A 152 16.42 -13.22 -5.37
N LEU A 153 16.25 -12.14 -4.60
CA LEU A 153 15.59 -12.17 -3.30
C LEU A 153 14.10 -12.57 -3.42
N PHE A 154 13.37 -11.99 -4.37
CA PHE A 154 11.96 -12.32 -4.57
C PHE A 154 11.75 -13.71 -5.14
N HIS A 155 12.67 -14.18 -5.98
CA HIS A 155 12.71 -15.58 -6.39
C HIS A 155 12.86 -16.53 -5.18
N GLN A 156 13.81 -16.23 -4.28
CA GLN A 156 14.03 -17.00 -3.05
C GLN A 156 12.80 -17.01 -2.12
N TYR A 157 12.03 -15.91 -2.10
CA TYR A 157 10.82 -15.80 -1.29
C TYR A 157 9.56 -16.36 -1.97
N GLY A 158 9.67 -16.87 -3.20
CA GLY A 158 8.54 -17.36 -3.99
C GLY A 158 7.59 -16.26 -4.46
N MET A 159 8.02 -15.00 -4.44
CA MET A 159 7.22 -13.83 -4.86
C MET A 159 7.36 -13.60 -6.38
N VAL A 160 6.83 -14.55 -7.17
CA VAL A 160 6.97 -14.60 -8.64
C VAL A 160 6.47 -13.31 -9.32
N ASP A 161 5.42 -12.72 -8.82
CA ASP A 161 4.87 -11.45 -9.33
C ASP A 161 5.88 -10.29 -9.25
N LYS A 162 6.67 -10.24 -8.18
CA LYS A 162 7.72 -9.23 -7.99
C LYS A 162 8.97 -9.54 -8.77
N GLU A 163 9.35 -10.83 -8.83
CA GLU A 163 10.44 -11.29 -9.67
C GLU A 163 10.22 -10.84 -11.12
N LYS A 164 9.07 -11.18 -11.71
CA LYS A 164 8.69 -10.78 -13.07
C LYS A 164 8.63 -9.26 -13.25
N LEU A 165 8.10 -8.52 -12.26
CA LEU A 165 8.07 -7.06 -12.32
C LEU A 165 9.47 -6.46 -12.45
N PHE A 166 10.46 -7.02 -11.76
CA PHE A 166 11.82 -6.48 -11.77
C PHE A 166 12.64 -6.89 -12.97
N GLU A 167 12.32 -7.97 -13.68
CA GLU A 167 12.95 -8.33 -14.95
C GLU A 167 12.86 -7.21 -15.98
N TYR A 168 11.75 -6.47 -15.99
CA TYR A 168 11.51 -5.36 -16.94
C TYR A 168 11.93 -3.99 -16.41
N ARG A 169 12.45 -3.92 -15.18
CA ARG A 169 12.79 -2.65 -14.58
C ARG A 169 14.08 -2.08 -15.12
N ARG A 170 14.01 -0.87 -15.71
CA ARG A 170 15.19 -0.17 -16.22
C ARG A 170 16.07 0.48 -15.15
N GLY A 171 15.55 0.68 -13.94
CA GLY A 171 16.28 1.29 -12.83
C GLY A 171 17.31 0.32 -12.24
N SER A 172 18.54 0.77 -12.02
CA SER A 172 19.63 -0.06 -11.46
C SER A 172 19.48 -0.39 -9.98
N LYS A 173 18.60 0.31 -9.25
CA LYS A 173 18.41 0.15 -7.81
C LYS A 173 16.94 0.12 -7.43
N VAL A 174 16.65 -0.66 -6.40
CA VAL A 174 15.33 -0.85 -5.79
C VAL A 174 15.42 -0.58 -4.30
N ASN A 175 14.39 0.08 -3.74
CA ASN A 175 14.26 0.24 -2.29
C ASN A 175 13.38 -0.85 -1.72
N LEU A 176 13.93 -1.66 -0.84
CA LEU A 176 13.21 -2.63 -0.04
C LEU A 176 12.96 -2.09 1.35
N TYR A 177 11.83 -2.47 1.92
CA TYR A 177 11.46 -2.13 3.29
C TYR A 177 11.30 -3.40 4.11
N SER A 178 11.80 -3.40 5.33
CA SER A 178 11.73 -4.56 6.20
C SER A 178 11.12 -4.26 7.56
N LEU A 179 10.39 -5.24 8.06
CA LEU A 179 9.95 -5.37 9.45
C LEU A 179 10.61 -6.63 10.03
N ASN A 180 11.72 -6.44 10.75
CA ASN A 180 12.63 -7.52 11.13
C ASN A 180 13.10 -8.30 9.88
N GLU A 181 12.91 -9.62 9.87
CA GLU A 181 13.28 -10.53 8.77
C GLU A 181 12.35 -10.51 7.56
N PHE A 182 11.15 -9.90 7.68
CA PHE A 182 10.21 -9.79 6.57
C PHE A 182 10.55 -8.59 5.70
N GLU A 183 10.84 -8.81 4.43
CA GLU A 183 11.15 -7.76 3.47
C GLU A 183 10.17 -7.75 2.31
N ASP A 184 9.85 -6.54 1.84
CA ASP A 184 8.98 -6.34 0.70
C ASP A 184 9.31 -5.05 -0.06
N TYR A 185 8.78 -4.92 -1.27
CA TYR A 185 8.94 -3.76 -2.14
C TYR A 185 7.75 -2.82 -2.04
N TYR A 186 8.04 -1.56 -1.77
CA TYR A 186 7.03 -0.49 -1.83
C TYR A 186 7.56 0.74 -2.56
N TYR A 187 6.72 1.32 -3.40
CA TYR A 187 7.03 2.57 -4.07
C TYR A 187 6.51 3.75 -3.27
N GLY A 188 7.42 4.60 -2.79
CA GLY A 188 7.11 5.82 -2.04
C GLY A 188 7.71 5.80 -0.63
N TYR A 189 7.19 6.69 0.24
CA TYR A 189 7.67 6.87 1.60
C TYR A 189 6.96 5.93 2.57
N MET A 190 7.68 5.52 3.62
CA MET A 190 7.18 4.70 4.72
C MET A 190 7.34 5.41 6.06
N LEU A 191 6.56 5.01 7.05
CA LEU A 191 6.70 5.44 8.43
C LEU A 191 8.02 4.95 9.04
N PRO A 192 8.55 5.62 10.08
CA PRO A 192 9.80 5.19 10.70
C PRO A 192 9.66 3.87 11.47
N SER A 193 8.52 3.62 12.08
CA SER A 193 8.26 2.40 12.85
C SER A 193 6.78 2.04 12.91
N THR A 194 6.47 0.88 13.48
CA THR A 194 5.09 0.38 13.58
C THR A 194 4.25 1.08 14.64
N ARG A 195 4.84 1.82 15.61
CA ARG A 195 4.10 2.52 16.68
C ARG A 195 3.07 3.53 16.17
N TYR A 196 3.22 4.03 14.95
CA TYR A 196 2.30 4.96 14.31
C TYR A 196 1.03 4.28 13.76
N LEU A 197 1.04 2.94 13.56
CA LEU A 197 0.00 2.18 12.86
C LEU A 197 -1.12 1.71 13.80
N LYS A 198 -1.66 2.62 14.63
CA LYS A 198 -2.60 2.29 15.73
C LYS A 198 -4.03 2.05 15.26
N TYR A 199 -4.44 2.68 14.17
CA TYR A 199 -5.84 2.78 13.77
C TYR A 199 -6.12 1.94 12.53
N PHE A 200 -6.75 0.79 12.72
CA PHE A 200 -7.20 -0.10 11.65
C PHE A 200 -8.29 -1.05 12.15
N GLU A 201 -9.10 -1.54 11.23
CA GLU A 201 -10.06 -2.62 11.45
C GLU A 201 -10.05 -3.57 10.27
N LEU A 202 -10.32 -4.87 10.52
CA LEU A 202 -10.45 -5.90 9.50
C LEU A 202 -11.91 -6.39 9.47
N HIS A 203 -12.51 -6.40 8.29
CA HIS A 203 -13.89 -6.83 8.07
C HIS A 203 -13.94 -7.92 7.01
N LEU A 204 -14.56 -9.07 7.33
CA LEU A 204 -14.84 -10.09 6.31
C LEU A 204 -15.69 -9.48 5.20
N TYR A 205 -15.31 -9.75 3.97
CA TYR A 205 -16.04 -9.27 2.81
C TYR A 205 -15.81 -10.19 1.62
N ASP A 206 -16.90 -10.80 1.11
CA ASP A 206 -16.83 -11.77 0.03
C ASP A 206 -15.88 -12.94 0.36
N GLU A 207 -14.97 -13.31 -0.55
CA GLU A 207 -13.97 -14.37 -0.38
C GLU A 207 -12.70 -13.92 0.38
N GLY A 208 -12.65 -12.67 0.80
CA GLY A 208 -11.50 -12.07 1.46
C GLY A 208 -11.91 -11.16 2.60
N PHE A 209 -11.24 -10.04 2.73
CA PHE A 209 -11.54 -9.06 3.77
C PHE A 209 -11.16 -7.65 3.34
N VAL A 210 -11.68 -6.65 4.04
CA VAL A 210 -11.29 -5.24 3.88
C VAL A 210 -10.50 -4.81 5.09
N ILE A 211 -9.32 -4.22 4.87
CA ILE A 211 -8.63 -3.43 5.88
C ILE A 211 -9.13 -2.00 5.81
N GLN A 212 -9.80 -1.56 6.87
CA GLN A 212 -10.28 -0.20 7.04
C GLN A 212 -9.21 0.63 7.75
N MET A 213 -8.99 1.86 7.27
CA MET A 213 -7.92 2.73 7.76
C MET A 213 -8.41 4.18 7.81
N PRO A 214 -7.78 5.03 8.64
CA PRO A 214 -8.06 6.46 8.69
C PRO A 214 -7.95 7.16 7.33
N VAL A 215 -8.72 8.23 7.19
CA VAL A 215 -8.61 9.19 6.08
C VAL A 215 -7.89 10.45 6.55
N ALA A 216 -7.34 11.24 5.62
CA ALA A 216 -6.58 12.45 5.97
C ALA A 216 -7.38 13.48 6.79
N SER A 217 -8.69 13.58 6.57
CA SER A 217 -9.58 14.47 7.32
C SER A 217 -9.89 14.01 8.76
N ALA A 218 -9.65 12.73 9.08
CA ALA A 218 -9.84 12.13 10.41
C ALA A 218 -8.76 11.05 10.65
N PRO A 219 -7.49 11.46 10.84
CA PRO A 219 -6.36 10.53 10.83
C PRO A 219 -6.22 9.67 12.09
N LYS A 220 -7.02 9.92 13.11
CA LYS A 220 -7.06 9.15 14.37
C LYS A 220 -8.32 8.31 14.54
N GLU A 221 -9.16 8.24 13.50
CA GLU A 221 -10.42 7.51 13.53
C GLU A 221 -10.52 6.56 12.34
N VAL A 222 -10.98 5.36 12.60
CA VAL A 222 -11.31 4.41 11.53
C VAL A 222 -12.76 4.67 11.11
N PRO A 223 -13.02 5.04 9.84
CA PRO A 223 -14.38 5.27 9.39
C PRO A 223 -15.17 3.95 9.41
N PRO A 224 -16.50 3.99 9.64
CA PRO A 224 -17.32 2.78 9.64
C PRO A 224 -17.25 2.06 8.30
N PHE A 225 -17.27 0.73 8.33
CA PHE A 225 -17.33 -0.10 7.13
C PHE A 225 -18.72 -0.01 6.50
N VAL A 226 -18.78 0.43 5.24
CA VAL A 226 -20.02 0.52 4.45
C VAL A 226 -19.86 -0.33 3.19
N PRO A 227 -20.53 -1.50 3.07
CA PRO A 227 -20.45 -2.34 1.88
C PRO A 227 -20.83 -1.59 0.60
N GLN A 228 -20.01 -1.69 -0.43
CA GLN A 228 -20.23 -1.07 -1.74
C GLN A 228 -20.44 -2.16 -2.81
N ASN A 229 -21.49 -2.96 -2.64
CA ASN A 229 -21.71 -4.20 -3.39
C ASN A 229 -21.68 -4.01 -4.91
N LYS A 230 -22.31 -2.95 -5.46
CA LYS A 230 -22.30 -2.71 -6.91
C LYS A 230 -20.90 -2.41 -7.44
N LEU A 231 -20.19 -1.49 -6.78
CA LEU A 231 -18.80 -1.17 -7.13
C LEU A 231 -17.91 -2.41 -7.02
N PHE A 232 -18.04 -3.14 -5.92
CA PHE A 232 -17.27 -4.35 -5.69
C PHE A 232 -17.45 -5.40 -6.78
N GLN A 233 -18.70 -5.66 -7.21
CA GLN A 233 -18.98 -6.63 -8.28
C GLN A 233 -18.34 -6.22 -9.61
N VAL A 234 -18.36 -4.92 -9.95
CA VAL A 234 -17.71 -4.43 -11.17
C VAL A 234 -16.19 -4.61 -11.10
N LEU A 235 -15.58 -4.29 -9.96
CA LEU A 235 -14.13 -4.46 -9.76
C LEU A 235 -13.74 -5.95 -9.78
N LYS A 236 -14.55 -6.82 -9.16
CA LYS A 236 -14.35 -8.29 -9.18
C LYS A 236 -14.47 -8.84 -10.59
N GLU A 237 -15.42 -8.35 -11.39
CA GLU A 237 -15.57 -8.72 -12.80
C GLU A 237 -14.35 -8.30 -13.63
N SER A 238 -13.85 -7.08 -13.44
CA SER A 238 -12.65 -6.59 -14.12
C SER A 238 -11.42 -7.44 -13.78
N THR A 239 -11.23 -7.81 -12.49
CA THR A 239 -10.16 -8.73 -12.09
C THR A 239 -10.28 -10.08 -12.78
N ARG A 240 -11.51 -10.63 -12.85
CA ARG A 240 -11.77 -11.91 -13.51
C ARG A 240 -11.45 -11.87 -15.01
N TRP A 241 -11.61 -10.74 -15.68
CA TRP A 241 -11.19 -10.58 -17.08
C TRP A 241 -9.66 -10.67 -17.23
N GLY A 242 -8.92 -10.05 -16.32
CA GLY A 242 -7.46 -10.19 -16.27
C GLY A 242 -7.02 -11.63 -16.03
N ASP A 243 -7.66 -12.31 -15.06
CA ASP A 243 -7.37 -13.71 -14.74
C ASP A 243 -7.62 -14.65 -15.96
N MET A 244 -8.73 -14.43 -16.71
CA MET A 244 -9.05 -15.22 -17.91
C MET A 244 -8.01 -15.04 -19.04
N GLN A 245 -7.34 -13.90 -19.09
CA GLN A 245 -6.32 -13.60 -20.08
C GLN A 245 -4.88 -13.93 -19.58
N GLY A 246 -4.74 -14.40 -18.35
CA GLY A 246 -3.43 -14.63 -17.74
C GLY A 246 -2.65 -13.34 -17.48
N ILE A 247 -3.37 -12.20 -17.32
CA ILE A 247 -2.79 -10.88 -17.04
C ILE A 247 -3.26 -10.42 -15.66
N GLU A 248 -2.70 -11.02 -14.62
CA GLU A 248 -3.00 -10.64 -13.23
C GLU A 248 -2.09 -9.53 -12.70
N THR A 249 -0.91 -9.38 -13.30
CA THR A 249 0.15 -8.49 -12.84
C THR A 249 0.79 -7.71 -13.98
N VAL A 250 1.46 -6.60 -13.62
CA VAL A 250 2.24 -5.80 -14.58
C VAL A 250 3.40 -6.60 -15.19
N GLY A 251 3.97 -7.57 -14.44
CA GLY A 251 5.00 -8.45 -14.95
C GLY A 251 4.50 -9.31 -16.12
N GLU A 252 3.32 -9.92 -15.98
CA GLU A 252 2.69 -10.72 -17.03
C GLU A 252 2.30 -9.88 -18.25
N LEU A 253 1.75 -8.67 -18.02
CA LEU A 253 1.50 -7.74 -19.11
C LEU A 253 2.79 -7.41 -19.89
N ASN A 254 3.90 -7.19 -19.19
CA ASN A 254 5.20 -6.95 -19.81
C ASN A 254 5.69 -8.16 -20.61
N ASP A 255 5.45 -9.39 -20.13
CA ASP A 255 5.75 -10.63 -20.87
C ASP A 255 5.04 -10.65 -22.23
N ILE A 256 3.75 -10.34 -22.24
CA ILE A 256 2.91 -10.28 -23.46
C ILE A 256 3.41 -9.21 -24.42
N ILE A 257 3.68 -8.01 -23.91
CA ILE A 257 4.22 -6.88 -24.72
C ILE A 257 5.54 -7.30 -25.36
N THR A 258 6.42 -7.96 -24.62
CA THR A 258 7.76 -8.34 -25.09
C THR A 258 7.70 -9.47 -26.12
N LYS A 259 6.73 -10.39 -26.01
CA LYS A 259 6.45 -11.44 -27.00
C LYS A 259 5.82 -10.90 -28.29
N GLY A 260 5.24 -9.70 -28.27
CA GLY A 260 4.57 -9.09 -29.41
C GLY A 260 3.08 -9.39 -29.50
N ASP A 261 2.49 -10.07 -28.53
CA ASP A 261 1.10 -10.56 -28.55
C ASP A 261 0.09 -9.53 -28.03
N ILE A 262 0.54 -8.32 -27.71
CA ILE A 262 -0.33 -7.27 -27.10
C ILE A 262 -1.53 -6.90 -27.97
N LEU A 263 -1.41 -7.00 -29.30
CA LEU A 263 -2.52 -6.67 -30.20
C LEU A 263 -3.67 -7.67 -30.06
N GLU A 264 -3.36 -8.95 -29.91
CA GLU A 264 -4.37 -10.00 -29.71
C GLU A 264 -5.10 -9.77 -28.38
N GLU A 265 -4.38 -9.43 -27.32
CA GLU A 265 -4.96 -9.12 -26.01
C GLU A 265 -5.86 -7.86 -26.06
N MET A 266 -5.47 -6.84 -26.78
CA MET A 266 -6.30 -5.65 -27.00
C MET A 266 -7.62 -6.02 -27.72
N LEU A 267 -7.58 -6.85 -28.75
CA LEU A 267 -8.78 -7.31 -29.48
C LEU A 267 -9.70 -8.13 -28.57
N VAL A 268 -9.14 -8.98 -27.71
CA VAL A 268 -9.93 -9.76 -26.73
C VAL A 268 -10.60 -8.83 -25.72
N GLN A 269 -9.90 -7.81 -25.21
CA GLN A 269 -10.46 -6.81 -24.28
C GLN A 269 -11.60 -6.01 -24.95
N GLU A 270 -11.43 -5.57 -26.18
CA GLU A 270 -12.46 -4.87 -26.94
C GLU A 270 -13.69 -5.76 -27.12
N ALA A 271 -13.52 -7.03 -27.50
CA ALA A 271 -14.62 -7.98 -27.67
C ALA A 271 -15.37 -8.25 -26.35
N LEU A 272 -14.66 -8.36 -25.21
CA LEU A 272 -15.27 -8.48 -23.88
C LEU A 272 -16.09 -7.24 -23.52
N GLN A 273 -15.58 -6.05 -23.83
CA GLN A 273 -16.27 -4.78 -23.60
C GLN A 273 -17.55 -4.69 -24.46
N GLU A 274 -17.49 -5.01 -25.74
CA GLU A 274 -18.65 -5.03 -26.64
C GLU A 274 -19.71 -6.03 -26.17
N SER A 275 -19.29 -7.24 -25.79
CA SER A 275 -20.16 -8.26 -25.23
C SER A 275 -20.90 -7.76 -23.97
N LYS A 276 -20.18 -7.04 -23.10
CA LYS A 276 -20.76 -6.45 -21.89
C LYS A 276 -21.79 -5.37 -22.22
N ILE A 277 -21.49 -4.49 -23.17
CA ILE A 277 -22.41 -3.45 -23.63
C ILE A 277 -23.68 -4.09 -24.23
N ALA A 278 -23.53 -5.12 -25.07
CA ALA A 278 -24.66 -5.85 -25.64
C ALA A 278 -25.53 -6.52 -24.56
N SER A 279 -24.90 -7.11 -23.53
CA SER A 279 -25.62 -7.68 -22.38
C SER A 279 -26.42 -6.63 -21.61
N ILE A 280 -25.85 -5.45 -21.37
CA ILE A 280 -26.56 -4.34 -20.72
C ILE A 280 -27.73 -3.87 -21.59
N ALA A 281 -27.53 -3.71 -22.90
CA ALA A 281 -28.57 -3.33 -23.83
C ALA A 281 -29.75 -4.36 -23.85
N ALA A 282 -29.42 -5.66 -23.83
CA ALA A 282 -30.44 -6.73 -23.75
C ALA A 282 -31.21 -6.67 -22.42
N GLN A 283 -30.56 -6.41 -21.30
CA GLN A 283 -31.22 -6.24 -20.00
C GLN A 283 -32.17 -5.03 -19.98
N ILE A 284 -31.79 -3.93 -20.63
CA ILE A 284 -32.62 -2.75 -20.78
C ILE A 284 -33.84 -3.09 -21.65
N ALA A 285 -33.62 -3.72 -22.80
CA ALA A 285 -34.70 -4.10 -23.73
C ALA A 285 -35.73 -5.08 -23.12
N ALA A 286 -35.27 -5.91 -22.16
CA ALA A 286 -36.13 -6.84 -21.43
C ALA A 286 -37.05 -6.17 -20.39
N ARG A 287 -36.97 -4.83 -20.21
CA ARG A 287 -37.76 -4.04 -19.24
C ARG A 287 -38.68 -3.06 -19.98
N PRO A 288 -39.83 -3.50 -20.49
CA PRO A 288 -40.68 -2.64 -21.29
C PRO A 288 -41.31 -1.46 -20.53
N GLU A 289 -41.31 -1.52 -19.20
CA GLU A 289 -41.79 -0.44 -18.33
C GLU A 289 -40.79 0.74 -18.21
N VAL A 290 -39.51 0.51 -18.55
CA VAL A 290 -38.44 1.55 -18.45
C VAL A 290 -38.54 2.47 -19.67
N ARG A 291 -38.85 3.74 -19.44
CA ARG A 291 -38.96 4.76 -20.51
C ARG A 291 -37.78 5.71 -20.57
N PHE A 292 -37.02 5.82 -19.49
CA PHE A 292 -35.86 6.71 -19.37
C PHE A 292 -34.69 5.93 -18.87
N ILE A 293 -33.54 6.11 -19.53
CA ILE A 293 -32.26 5.53 -19.15
C ILE A 293 -31.29 6.68 -18.94
N LEU A 294 -30.75 6.78 -17.73
CA LEU A 294 -29.72 7.75 -17.38
C LEU A 294 -28.37 7.05 -17.34
N ILE A 295 -27.44 7.51 -18.17
CA ILE A 295 -26.06 7.02 -18.19
C ILE A 295 -25.20 8.10 -17.52
N ALA A 296 -24.58 7.78 -16.39
CA ALA A 296 -23.63 8.65 -15.69
C ALA A 296 -22.25 8.03 -15.73
N GLY A 297 -21.25 8.86 -15.99
CA GLY A 297 -19.84 8.48 -15.97
C GLY A 297 -19.02 9.53 -15.21
N PRO A 298 -17.79 9.20 -14.82
CA PRO A 298 -16.88 10.21 -14.29
C PRO A 298 -16.57 11.21 -15.42
N SER A 299 -16.69 12.49 -15.09
CA SER A 299 -16.32 13.61 -15.96
C SER A 299 -14.91 14.08 -15.66
#